data_88ec4500583bc15cb0033c14ecb36416
#
_entry.id   88ec4500583bc15cb0033c14ecb36416
#
_cell.length_a   1.000
_cell.length_b   1.000
_cell.length_c   1.000
_cell.angle_alpha   90.00
_cell.angle_beta   90.00
_cell.angle_gamma   90.00
#
_symmetry.space_group_name_H-M   'P 1'
#
loop_
_entity.id
_entity.type
_entity.pdbx_description
1 polymer ?
#
loop_
_entity_poly.entity_id
_entity_poly.type
_entity_poly.pdbx_seq_one_letter_code
_entity_poly.pdbx_strand_id
1 'polypeptide(L)'
;MANNIKQVMDIRPGKGMTTGQSDEHQRNWTERGWEWASKHGNYDRTRERLNFEVIKGGKVVPVDKSKSIPDRMAETLRERSIKDPNAGLTEPKFRTVANIIFGGSRERMHEIAFGGQKVNLTHGADNSHIRRNKDIELWAQDVYRFACDKWGEDNVIGFYVHLDELNPHVHCTVIPVDERNKISFNKIFGGNIYDFKERLFALHDELAKVNGKWGLNRGDSVSVTGTKHRTTEEYRRALSRECTALEKQIGNDRELLRQLHSDIRLAEKRVKGLSTMIANQEQKKLELEEEIRTVATDLRTGKGDSEELQKRIAKLDYCLLYTSPSPRDR
;
A
#
# COMPACT_ATOMS: atom_id res chain seq x y z
N MET A 1 -1.56 -16.51 -4.67
CA MET A 1 -1.78 -15.79 -3.41
C MET A 1 -3.23 -15.33 -3.41
N ALA A 2 -4.07 -15.78 -2.48
CA ALA A 2 -5.45 -15.33 -2.40
C ALA A 2 -5.44 -13.82 -2.13
N ASN A 3 -6.02 -13.06 -3.04
CA ASN A 3 -6.16 -11.60 -2.90
C ASN A 3 -6.90 -11.33 -1.59
N ASN A 4 -6.22 -10.71 -0.63
CA ASN A 4 -6.73 -10.41 0.70
C ASN A 4 -7.68 -9.18 0.66
N ILE A 5 -8.69 -9.24 -0.22
CA ILE A 5 -9.67 -8.18 -0.46
C ILE A 5 -10.68 -8.23 0.67
N LYS A 6 -10.54 -7.31 1.63
CA LYS A 6 -11.34 -7.27 2.85
C LYS A 6 -12.25 -6.06 2.89
N GLN A 7 -13.44 -6.23 3.46
CA GLN A 7 -14.30 -5.11 3.85
C GLN A 7 -13.78 -4.43 5.11
N VAL A 8 -14.17 -3.17 5.29
CA VAL A 8 -13.93 -2.38 6.50
C VAL A 8 -15.25 -1.83 7.00
N MET A 9 -15.48 -1.96 8.31
CA MET A 9 -16.50 -1.23 9.05
C MET A 9 -15.89 -0.81 10.39
N ASP A 10 -15.95 0.49 10.70
CA ASP A 10 -15.49 1.05 11.99
C ASP A 10 -16.64 1.85 12.60
N ILE A 11 -16.97 1.59 13.85
CA ILE A 11 -18.06 2.26 14.56
C ILE A 11 -17.49 3.02 15.74
N ARG A 12 -17.64 4.34 15.72
CA ARG A 12 -17.17 5.22 16.79
C ARG A 12 -18.32 5.96 17.46
N PRO A 13 -18.44 5.84 18.79
CA PRO A 13 -19.41 6.63 19.52
C PRO A 13 -19.04 8.11 19.54
N GLY A 14 -20.02 8.99 19.35
CA GLY A 14 -19.87 10.42 19.52
C GLY A 14 -20.86 10.97 20.55
N LYS A 15 -20.45 12.01 21.30
CA LYS A 15 -21.32 12.75 22.23
C LYS A 15 -22.12 13.88 21.52
N GLY A 16 -22.24 13.79 20.22
CA GLY A 16 -22.72 14.72 19.23
C GLY A 16 -21.77 14.73 18.05
N MET A 17 -22.03 15.57 17.08
CA MET A 17 -21.15 15.85 15.97
C MET A 17 -20.75 17.33 16.00
N THR A 18 -19.47 17.62 15.85
CA THR A 18 -18.99 19.02 15.78
C THR A 18 -19.19 19.58 14.39
N THR A 19 -19.26 20.90 14.27
CA THR A 19 -19.32 21.60 12.97
C THR A 19 -18.14 21.20 12.08
N GLY A 20 -16.93 21.15 12.65
CA GLY A 20 -15.75 20.75 11.88
C GLY A 20 -15.82 19.31 11.33
N GLN A 21 -16.38 18.36 12.07
CA GLN A 21 -16.64 17.01 11.56
C GLN A 21 -17.72 17.01 10.47
N SER A 22 -18.76 17.81 10.63
CA SER A 22 -19.79 17.97 9.62
C SER A 22 -19.22 18.57 8.33
N ASP A 23 -18.41 19.62 8.47
CA ASP A 23 -17.73 20.27 7.33
C ASP A 23 -16.78 19.29 6.60
N GLU A 24 -16.09 18.44 7.35
CA GLU A 24 -15.24 17.39 6.78
C GLU A 24 -16.07 16.37 5.98
N HIS A 25 -17.17 15.86 6.54
CA HIS A 25 -18.02 14.90 5.85
C HIS A 25 -18.70 15.50 4.62
N GLN A 26 -19.14 16.77 4.69
CA GLN A 26 -19.83 17.45 3.60
C GLN A 26 -18.87 18.20 2.66
N ARG A 27 -17.55 18.25 2.98
CA ARG A 27 -16.57 19.09 2.27
C ARG A 27 -17.01 20.55 2.21
N ASN A 28 -17.61 21.02 3.29
CA ASN A 28 -18.12 22.38 3.41
C ASN A 28 -17.04 23.34 3.94
N TRP A 29 -15.87 23.31 3.29
CA TRP A 29 -14.72 24.13 3.67
C TRP A 29 -14.67 25.43 2.87
N THR A 30 -14.15 26.48 3.51
CA THR A 30 -13.71 27.69 2.82
C THR A 30 -12.50 27.41 1.93
N GLU A 31 -12.15 28.32 1.02
CA GLU A 31 -10.93 28.18 0.19
C GLU A 31 -9.68 27.94 1.05
N ARG A 32 -9.53 28.72 2.14
CA ARG A 32 -8.42 28.52 3.09
C ARG A 32 -8.45 27.15 3.78
N GLY A 33 -9.65 26.64 4.08
CA GLY A 33 -9.85 25.29 4.61
C GLY A 33 -9.38 24.21 3.61
N TRP A 34 -9.75 24.37 2.34
CA TRP A 34 -9.30 23.48 1.26
C TRP A 34 -7.78 23.52 1.06
N GLU A 35 -7.17 24.70 1.06
CA GLU A 35 -5.70 24.84 0.96
C GLU A 35 -5.01 24.10 2.09
N TRP A 36 -5.52 24.27 3.32
CA TRP A 36 -4.96 23.56 4.48
C TRP A 36 -5.16 22.05 4.39
N ALA A 37 -6.37 21.59 4.07
CA ALA A 37 -6.72 20.18 3.95
C ALA A 37 -5.90 19.49 2.85
N SER A 38 -5.77 20.11 1.68
CA SER A 38 -4.97 19.59 0.57
C SER A 38 -3.48 19.54 0.89
N LYS A 39 -2.96 20.47 1.69
CA LYS A 39 -1.55 20.50 2.08
C LYS A 39 -1.19 19.49 3.17
N HIS A 40 -2.08 19.27 4.13
CA HIS A 40 -1.81 18.49 5.34
C HIS A 40 -2.54 17.14 5.39
N GLY A 41 -3.54 16.94 4.54
CA GLY A 41 -4.33 15.73 4.41
C GLY A 41 -4.12 15.02 3.08
N ASN A 42 -4.94 14.01 2.84
CA ASN A 42 -4.90 13.18 1.63
C ASN A 42 -6.09 13.49 0.71
N TYR A 43 -6.49 14.75 0.66
CA TYR A 43 -7.65 15.20 -0.10
C TYR A 43 -7.25 15.68 -1.49
N ASP A 44 -7.96 15.20 -2.49
CA ASP A 44 -7.79 15.59 -3.90
C ASP A 44 -8.97 16.45 -4.33
N ARG A 45 -8.78 17.77 -4.34
CA ARG A 45 -9.80 18.73 -4.72
C ARG A 45 -10.34 18.54 -6.12
N THR A 46 -9.53 17.97 -7.04
CA THR A 46 -9.97 17.73 -8.42
C THR A 46 -11.02 16.62 -8.52
N ARG A 47 -11.11 15.75 -7.50
CA ARG A 47 -12.10 14.67 -7.37
C ARG A 47 -13.25 14.98 -6.41
N GLU A 48 -13.24 16.09 -5.68
CA GLU A 48 -14.34 16.47 -4.75
C GLU A 48 -15.71 16.38 -5.42
N ARG A 49 -15.82 16.84 -6.67
CA ARG A 49 -17.05 16.79 -7.50
C ARG A 49 -17.62 15.37 -7.69
N LEU A 50 -16.85 14.33 -7.42
CA LEU A 50 -17.26 12.93 -7.52
C LEU A 50 -17.94 12.43 -6.25
N ASN A 51 -17.75 13.12 -5.13
CA ASN A 51 -18.41 12.81 -3.86
C ASN A 51 -19.92 12.92 -4.01
N PHE A 52 -20.64 12.15 -3.24
CA PHE A 52 -22.10 12.15 -3.28
C PHE A 52 -22.69 11.75 -1.92
N GLU A 53 -23.97 11.96 -1.78
CA GLU A 53 -24.75 11.60 -0.62
C GLU A 53 -25.83 10.58 -1.02
N VAL A 54 -26.13 9.64 -0.12
CA VAL A 54 -27.31 8.78 -0.25
C VAL A 54 -28.31 9.21 0.79
N ILE A 55 -29.48 9.62 0.32
CA ILE A 55 -30.56 10.14 1.17
C ILE A 55 -31.73 9.15 1.25
N LYS A 56 -32.73 9.48 2.08
CA LYS A 56 -33.93 8.68 2.30
C LYS A 56 -34.51 8.09 1.01
N GLY A 57 -34.89 6.83 1.05
CA GLY A 57 -35.28 6.04 -0.12
C GLY A 57 -34.11 5.54 -0.97
N GLY A 58 -32.86 5.63 -0.49
CA GLY A 58 -31.68 5.17 -1.20
C GLY A 58 -31.33 5.99 -2.43
N LYS A 59 -31.76 7.26 -2.51
CA LYS A 59 -31.50 8.14 -3.65
C LYS A 59 -30.10 8.71 -3.59
N VAL A 60 -29.34 8.58 -4.68
CA VAL A 60 -28.03 9.18 -4.86
C VAL A 60 -28.20 10.63 -5.33
N VAL A 61 -27.64 11.57 -4.58
CA VAL A 61 -27.71 13.02 -4.87
C VAL A 61 -26.34 13.66 -4.66
N PRO A 62 -26.08 14.84 -5.24
CA PRO A 62 -24.93 15.65 -4.84
C PRO A 62 -24.96 15.96 -3.36
N VAL A 63 -23.77 16.12 -2.73
CA VAL A 63 -23.69 16.46 -1.30
C VAL A 63 -24.40 17.78 -1.02
N ASP A 64 -25.41 17.72 -0.16
CA ASP A 64 -26.11 18.94 0.31
C ASP A 64 -25.30 19.58 1.44
N LYS A 65 -24.76 20.76 1.15
CA LYS A 65 -23.98 21.60 2.07
C LYS A 65 -24.80 22.67 2.77
N SER A 66 -26.09 22.80 2.45
CA SER A 66 -26.96 23.82 2.99
C SER A 66 -27.34 23.65 4.46
N LYS A 67 -27.30 22.39 4.93
CA LYS A 67 -27.69 22.03 6.30
C LYS A 67 -26.60 21.13 6.90
N SER A 68 -26.02 21.55 8.02
CA SER A 68 -25.03 20.77 8.76
C SER A 68 -25.61 19.48 9.33
N ILE A 69 -24.77 18.48 9.60
CA ILE A 69 -25.22 17.23 10.22
C ILE A 69 -25.79 17.47 11.64
N PRO A 70 -25.21 18.35 12.48
CA PRO A 70 -25.86 18.77 13.74
C PRO A 70 -27.26 19.35 13.55
N ASP A 71 -27.49 20.18 12.53
CA ASP A 71 -28.82 20.74 12.25
C ASP A 71 -29.80 19.67 11.79
N ARG A 72 -29.36 18.74 10.95
CA ARG A 72 -30.17 17.55 10.54
C ARG A 72 -30.55 16.71 11.75
N MET A 73 -29.61 16.51 12.68
CA MET A 73 -29.88 15.81 13.95
C MET A 73 -30.93 16.54 14.75
N ALA A 74 -30.76 17.84 14.99
CA ALA A 74 -31.69 18.66 15.77
C ALA A 74 -33.11 18.67 15.17
N GLU A 75 -33.22 18.73 13.84
CA GLU A 75 -34.51 18.64 13.12
C GLU A 75 -35.15 17.26 13.29
N THR A 76 -34.42 16.18 13.05
CA THR A 76 -34.90 14.81 13.23
C THR A 76 -35.40 14.56 14.65
N LEU A 77 -34.67 15.02 15.66
CA LEU A 77 -35.07 14.88 17.05
C LEU A 77 -36.33 15.65 17.36
N ARG A 78 -36.46 16.88 16.83
CA ARG A 78 -37.64 17.74 17.01
C ARG A 78 -38.87 17.14 16.34
N GLU A 79 -38.76 16.71 15.08
CA GLU A 79 -39.88 16.11 14.32
C GLU A 79 -40.41 14.84 14.96
N ARG A 80 -39.52 14.07 15.55
CA ARG A 80 -39.85 12.80 16.22
C ARG A 80 -40.12 12.97 17.72
N SER A 81 -40.11 14.19 18.23
CA SER A 81 -40.28 14.49 19.68
C SER A 81 -39.30 13.68 20.58
N ILE A 82 -38.07 13.49 20.10
CA ILE A 82 -37.02 12.81 20.84
C ILE A 82 -36.21 13.85 21.63
N LYS A 83 -36.07 13.62 22.94
CA LYS A 83 -35.27 14.50 23.78
C LYS A 83 -33.78 14.21 23.60
N ASP A 84 -33.00 15.23 23.29
CA ASP A 84 -31.54 15.16 23.34
C ASP A 84 -31.06 15.11 24.80
N PRO A 85 -30.41 14.03 25.28
CA PRO A 85 -29.92 13.94 26.62
C PRO A 85 -28.77 14.90 26.93
N ASN A 86 -28.13 15.49 25.92
CA ASN A 86 -27.08 16.49 26.07
C ASN A 86 -27.59 17.93 26.02
N ALA A 87 -28.89 18.14 25.70
CA ALA A 87 -29.48 19.50 25.63
C ALA A 87 -29.32 20.23 26.97
N GLY A 88 -28.78 21.44 26.92
CA GLY A 88 -28.56 22.28 28.09
C GLY A 88 -27.36 21.91 28.96
N LEU A 89 -26.56 20.90 28.59
CA LEU A 89 -25.32 20.59 29.28
C LEU A 89 -24.19 21.46 28.72
N THR A 90 -23.37 22.00 29.63
CA THR A 90 -22.16 22.76 29.24
C THR A 90 -21.16 21.85 28.49
N GLU A 91 -21.05 20.59 28.95
CA GLU A 91 -20.24 19.57 28.29
C GLU A 91 -21.10 18.33 27.99
N PRO A 92 -21.16 17.87 26.72
CA PRO A 92 -21.87 16.65 26.37
C PRO A 92 -21.34 15.44 27.12
N LYS A 93 -22.24 14.70 27.76
CA LYS A 93 -21.91 13.48 28.56
C LYS A 93 -22.34 12.20 27.85
N PHE A 94 -23.49 12.24 27.18
CA PHE A 94 -24.12 11.06 26.60
C PHE A 94 -23.70 10.84 25.15
N ARG A 95 -23.56 9.58 24.75
CA ARG A 95 -23.27 9.19 23.36
C ARG A 95 -24.57 9.28 22.56
N THR A 96 -24.67 10.29 21.73
CA THR A 96 -25.90 10.60 20.98
C THR A 96 -25.79 10.31 19.49
N VAL A 97 -24.61 9.99 18.98
CA VAL A 97 -24.38 9.56 17.61
C VAL A 97 -23.44 8.37 17.53
N ALA A 98 -23.57 7.59 16.49
CA ALA A 98 -22.59 6.61 16.02
C ALA A 98 -22.06 7.11 14.67
N ASN A 99 -20.75 7.34 14.59
CA ASN A 99 -20.05 7.63 13.34
C ASN A 99 -19.48 6.32 12.81
N ILE A 100 -19.92 5.93 11.62
CA ILE A 100 -19.62 4.63 11.03
C ILE A 100 -18.90 4.87 9.71
N ILE A 101 -17.77 4.18 9.53
CA ILE A 101 -17.04 4.18 8.28
C ILE A 101 -17.27 2.81 7.61
N PHE A 102 -17.70 2.82 6.34
CA PHE A 102 -17.74 1.64 5.51
C PHE A 102 -16.75 1.79 4.35
N GLY A 103 -16.07 0.70 4.02
CA GLY A 103 -15.12 0.67 2.92
C GLY A 103 -14.53 -0.72 2.72
N GLY A 104 -13.35 -0.77 2.13
CA GLY A 104 -12.65 -2.02 1.89
C GLY A 104 -11.20 -1.81 1.46
N SER A 105 -10.59 -2.90 1.00
CA SER A 105 -9.25 -2.88 0.44
C SER A 105 -9.17 -1.89 -0.72
N ARG A 106 -8.13 -1.03 -0.71
CA ARG A 106 -7.98 0.11 -1.63
C ARG A 106 -8.16 -0.28 -3.09
N GLU A 107 -7.49 -1.32 -3.53
CA GLU A 107 -7.54 -1.77 -4.93
C GLU A 107 -8.97 -2.05 -5.39
N ARG A 108 -9.72 -2.80 -4.57
CA ARG A 108 -11.11 -3.13 -4.92
C ARG A 108 -12.03 -1.92 -4.83
N MET A 109 -11.87 -1.08 -3.83
CA MET A 109 -12.66 0.15 -3.72
C MET A 109 -12.40 1.11 -4.88
N HIS A 110 -11.15 1.21 -5.36
CA HIS A 110 -10.82 1.98 -6.57
C HIS A 110 -11.48 1.38 -7.82
N GLU A 111 -11.46 0.06 -7.97
CA GLU A 111 -12.11 -0.63 -9.09
C GLU A 111 -13.62 -0.38 -9.09
N ILE A 112 -14.30 -0.50 -7.94
CA ILE A 112 -15.72 -0.19 -7.79
C ILE A 112 -15.99 1.30 -8.10
N ALA A 113 -15.15 2.21 -7.59
CA ALA A 113 -15.37 3.65 -7.69
C ALA A 113 -15.05 4.23 -9.07
N PHE A 114 -14.04 3.72 -9.75
CA PHE A 114 -13.48 4.31 -10.96
C PHE A 114 -13.34 3.33 -12.13
N GLY A 115 -13.65 2.05 -11.94
CA GLY A 115 -13.45 1.01 -12.96
C GLY A 115 -11.97 0.87 -13.32
N GLY A 116 -11.68 0.78 -14.62
CA GLY A 116 -10.31 0.68 -15.13
C GLY A 116 -9.53 2.00 -15.17
N GLN A 117 -10.09 3.12 -14.69
CA GLN A 117 -9.43 4.42 -14.70
C GLN A 117 -8.30 4.45 -13.63
N LYS A 118 -7.13 4.93 -14.02
CA LYS A 118 -5.97 5.05 -13.11
C LYS A 118 -5.96 6.42 -12.45
N VAL A 119 -6.25 6.44 -11.15
CA VAL A 119 -6.14 7.65 -10.32
C VAL A 119 -4.67 7.84 -9.94
N ASN A 120 -4.14 9.04 -10.18
CA ASN A 120 -2.82 9.40 -9.69
C ASN A 120 -2.91 9.84 -8.22
N LEU A 121 -2.38 9.01 -7.32
CA LEU A 121 -2.42 9.26 -5.87
C LEU A 121 -1.24 10.12 -5.37
N THR A 122 -0.41 10.66 -6.27
CA THR A 122 0.63 11.60 -5.90
C THR A 122 -0.02 12.89 -5.41
N HIS A 123 0.48 13.43 -4.31
CA HIS A 123 -0.03 14.68 -3.74
C HIS A 123 0.02 15.82 -4.78
N GLY A 124 -1.11 16.53 -4.93
CA GLY A 124 -1.26 17.64 -5.89
C GLY A 124 -1.45 17.21 -7.35
N ALA A 125 -1.58 15.91 -7.64
CA ALA A 125 -1.86 15.45 -9.00
C ALA A 125 -3.25 15.92 -9.46
N ASP A 126 -3.37 16.25 -10.75
CA ASP A 126 -4.66 16.54 -11.38
C ASP A 126 -5.35 15.25 -11.84
N ASN A 127 -6.49 14.96 -11.23
CA ASN A 127 -7.39 13.86 -11.54
C ASN A 127 -8.76 14.36 -12.08
N SER A 128 -8.81 15.56 -12.63
CA SER A 128 -10.05 16.16 -13.16
C SER A 128 -10.70 15.33 -14.29
N HIS A 129 -9.92 14.50 -14.98
CA HIS A 129 -10.38 13.59 -16.03
C HIS A 129 -11.12 12.35 -15.49
N ILE A 130 -10.91 11.99 -14.21
CA ILE A 130 -11.52 10.82 -13.59
C ILE A 130 -13.04 11.00 -13.48
N ARG A 131 -13.78 9.93 -13.74
CA ARG A 131 -15.24 9.87 -13.64
C ARG A 131 -15.65 8.81 -12.65
N ARG A 132 -16.74 9.07 -11.93
CA ARG A 132 -17.36 8.10 -11.02
C ARG A 132 -17.98 6.97 -11.82
N ASN A 133 -17.70 5.72 -11.42
CA ASN A 133 -18.35 4.54 -11.98
C ASN A 133 -19.73 4.34 -11.32
N LYS A 134 -20.67 3.75 -12.04
CA LYS A 134 -21.99 3.45 -11.53
C LYS A 134 -21.97 2.44 -10.38
N ASP A 135 -20.99 1.54 -10.37
CA ASP A 135 -20.88 0.49 -9.36
C ASP A 135 -20.70 1.04 -7.95
N ILE A 136 -20.00 2.19 -7.76
CA ILE A 136 -19.86 2.78 -6.42
C ILE A 136 -21.18 3.35 -5.90
N GLU A 137 -22.07 3.82 -6.78
CA GLU A 137 -23.40 4.28 -6.39
C GLU A 137 -24.26 3.09 -5.95
N LEU A 138 -24.23 2.00 -6.70
CA LEU A 138 -24.96 0.77 -6.38
C LEU A 138 -24.43 0.12 -5.09
N TRP A 139 -23.12 0.07 -4.91
CA TRP A 139 -22.51 -0.39 -3.67
C TRP A 139 -22.93 0.49 -2.48
N ALA A 140 -22.88 1.79 -2.62
CA ALA A 140 -23.29 2.72 -1.58
C ALA A 140 -24.78 2.57 -1.21
N GLN A 141 -25.65 2.34 -2.20
CA GLN A 141 -27.06 2.06 -1.98
C GLN A 141 -27.29 0.74 -1.22
N ASP A 142 -26.50 -0.31 -1.50
CA ASP A 142 -26.58 -1.58 -0.77
C ASP A 142 -26.15 -1.41 0.69
N VAL A 143 -25.05 -0.68 0.92
CA VAL A 143 -24.55 -0.38 2.28
C VAL A 143 -25.51 0.56 3.02
N TYR A 144 -26.14 1.51 2.32
CA TYR A 144 -27.17 2.37 2.89
C TYR A 144 -28.38 1.54 3.35
N ARG A 145 -28.87 0.62 2.52
CA ARG A 145 -29.95 -0.30 2.90
C ARG A 145 -29.58 -1.14 4.12
N PHE A 146 -28.35 -1.68 4.14
CA PHE A 146 -27.86 -2.39 5.32
C PHE A 146 -27.91 -1.52 6.59
N ALA A 147 -27.48 -0.25 6.50
CA ALA A 147 -27.53 0.68 7.63
C ALA A 147 -28.98 0.97 8.07
N CYS A 148 -29.90 1.15 7.12
CA CYS A 148 -31.32 1.36 7.38
C CYS A 148 -31.99 0.13 8.04
N ASP A 149 -31.65 -1.07 7.56
CA ASP A 149 -32.19 -2.33 8.12
C ASP A 149 -31.69 -2.56 9.56
N LYS A 150 -30.49 -2.11 9.88
CA LYS A 150 -29.89 -2.30 11.22
C LYS A 150 -30.34 -1.25 12.22
N TRP A 151 -30.45 0.00 11.81
CA TRP A 151 -30.64 1.10 12.74
C TRP A 151 -31.89 1.94 12.48
N GLY A 152 -32.62 1.64 11.41
CA GLY A 152 -33.78 2.40 10.96
C GLY A 152 -33.40 3.60 10.08
N GLU A 153 -34.08 3.76 8.96
CA GLU A 153 -33.78 4.81 7.98
C GLU A 153 -33.87 6.21 8.57
N ASP A 154 -34.87 6.46 9.41
CA ASP A 154 -35.06 7.76 10.07
C ASP A 154 -33.97 8.10 11.10
N ASN A 155 -33.12 7.15 11.43
CA ASN A 155 -31.98 7.36 12.31
C ASN A 155 -30.68 7.65 11.56
N VAL A 156 -30.64 7.45 10.23
CA VAL A 156 -29.48 7.75 9.38
C VAL A 156 -29.58 9.21 8.95
N ILE A 157 -28.82 10.09 9.60
CA ILE A 157 -28.86 11.55 9.38
C ILE A 157 -27.78 12.06 8.43
N GLY A 158 -26.84 11.20 8.03
CA GLY A 158 -25.81 11.51 7.04
C GLY A 158 -25.25 10.24 6.46
N PHE A 159 -25.06 10.18 5.15
CA PHE A 159 -24.43 9.05 4.45
C PHE A 159 -23.67 9.58 3.24
N TYR A 160 -22.41 9.91 3.46
CA TYR A 160 -21.54 10.61 2.50
C TYR A 160 -20.52 9.64 1.93
N VAL A 161 -20.39 9.61 0.61
CA VAL A 161 -19.42 8.77 -0.09
C VAL A 161 -18.29 9.65 -0.58
N HIS A 162 -17.11 9.41 -0.05
CA HIS A 162 -15.89 10.16 -0.36
C HIS A 162 -15.06 9.41 -1.42
N LEU A 163 -14.86 10.09 -2.54
CA LEU A 163 -14.06 9.62 -3.67
C LEU A 163 -12.81 10.49 -3.88
N ASP A 164 -12.64 11.51 -3.07
CA ASP A 164 -11.57 12.51 -3.12
C ASP A 164 -10.39 12.21 -2.16
N GLU A 165 -10.42 11.06 -1.50
CA GLU A 165 -9.33 10.61 -0.63
C GLU A 165 -8.54 9.44 -1.26
N LEU A 166 -7.51 8.95 -0.53
CA LEU A 166 -6.68 7.84 -0.99
C LEU A 166 -7.46 6.53 -1.17
N ASN A 167 -8.50 6.33 -0.39
CA ASN A 167 -9.33 5.14 -0.46
C ASN A 167 -10.81 5.55 -0.46
N PRO A 168 -11.61 5.19 -1.47
CA PRO A 168 -13.05 5.43 -1.47
C PRO A 168 -13.72 4.78 -0.25
N HIS A 169 -14.56 5.54 0.45
CA HIS A 169 -15.27 5.08 1.65
C HIS A 169 -16.52 5.90 1.92
N VAL A 170 -17.31 5.42 2.89
CA VAL A 170 -18.54 6.07 3.35
C VAL A 170 -18.35 6.56 4.77
N HIS A 171 -18.82 7.78 5.05
CA HIS A 171 -19.13 8.23 6.39
C HIS A 171 -20.64 8.19 6.61
N CYS A 172 -21.08 7.36 7.55
CA CYS A 172 -22.47 7.24 7.94
C CYS A 172 -22.65 7.71 9.39
N THR A 173 -23.57 8.63 9.62
CA THR A 173 -23.91 9.12 10.95
C THR A 173 -25.31 8.67 11.34
N VAL A 174 -25.40 7.95 12.45
CA VAL A 174 -26.63 7.35 12.96
C VAL A 174 -26.95 7.88 14.35
N ILE A 175 -28.21 8.27 14.58
CA ILE A 175 -28.73 8.53 15.93
C ILE A 175 -29.15 7.19 16.54
N PRO A 176 -28.59 6.74 17.68
CA PRO A 176 -28.91 5.44 18.28
C PRO A 176 -30.21 5.50 19.07
N VAL A 177 -31.36 5.47 18.35
CA VAL A 177 -32.70 5.52 18.95
C VAL A 177 -33.23 4.13 19.22
N ASP A 178 -33.68 3.88 20.45
CA ASP A 178 -34.24 2.59 20.87
C ASP A 178 -35.77 2.47 20.55
N GLU A 179 -36.32 1.29 20.80
CA GLU A 179 -37.75 0.99 20.59
C GLU A 179 -38.71 1.86 21.41
N ARG A 180 -38.19 2.56 22.43
CA ARG A 180 -38.93 3.51 23.26
C ARG A 180 -38.80 4.95 22.78
N ASN A 181 -38.31 5.13 21.58
CA ASN A 181 -38.03 6.43 20.97
C ASN A 181 -37.09 7.31 21.82
N LYS A 182 -36.06 6.69 22.45
CA LYS A 182 -35.04 7.36 23.25
C LYS A 182 -33.64 7.12 22.68
N ILE A 183 -32.79 8.11 22.75
CA ILE A 183 -31.37 7.97 22.40
C ILE A 183 -30.69 7.07 23.43
N SER A 184 -30.17 5.93 22.99
CA SER A 184 -29.48 4.97 23.84
C SER A 184 -28.42 4.19 23.08
N PHE A 185 -27.19 4.72 23.03
CA PHE A 185 -26.06 4.07 22.40
C PHE A 185 -25.84 2.65 22.94
N ASN A 186 -25.93 2.50 24.27
CA ASN A 186 -25.69 1.21 24.92
C ASN A 186 -26.69 0.12 24.50
N LYS A 187 -27.95 0.47 24.30
CA LYS A 187 -28.94 -0.50 23.84
C LYS A 187 -28.74 -0.92 22.38
N ILE A 188 -28.35 0.01 21.53
CA ILE A 188 -28.21 -0.24 20.10
C ILE A 188 -26.86 -0.91 19.79
N PHE A 189 -25.76 -0.41 20.35
CA PHE A 189 -24.40 -0.86 20.01
C PHE A 189 -23.72 -1.72 21.09
N GLY A 190 -24.25 -1.78 22.31
CA GLY A 190 -23.71 -2.55 23.44
C GLY A 190 -23.35 -1.68 24.65
N GLY A 191 -23.70 -2.19 25.84
CA GLY A 191 -23.53 -1.46 27.11
C GLY A 191 -22.13 -1.55 27.70
N ASN A 192 -21.39 -2.57 27.33
CA ASN A 192 -20.01 -2.81 27.76
C ASN A 192 -19.16 -3.25 26.57
N ILE A 193 -17.85 -3.40 26.79
CA ILE A 193 -16.90 -3.73 25.69
C ILE A 193 -17.14 -5.12 25.09
N TYR A 194 -17.66 -6.06 25.86
CA TYR A 194 -17.91 -7.42 25.38
C TYR A 194 -19.15 -7.46 24.50
N ASP A 195 -20.27 -6.87 24.94
CA ASP A 195 -21.50 -6.72 24.17
C ASP A 195 -21.23 -5.95 22.86
N PHE A 196 -20.46 -4.88 22.93
CA PHE A 196 -20.09 -4.10 21.75
C PHE A 196 -19.31 -4.94 20.73
N LYS A 197 -18.32 -5.70 21.21
CA LYS A 197 -17.51 -6.57 20.32
C LYS A 197 -18.38 -7.66 19.69
N GLU A 198 -19.23 -8.32 20.46
CA GLU A 198 -20.10 -9.38 19.96
C GLU A 198 -21.03 -8.83 18.86
N ARG A 199 -21.70 -7.71 19.11
CA ARG A 199 -22.55 -7.03 18.11
C ARG A 199 -21.75 -6.58 16.88
N LEU A 200 -20.56 -6.04 17.08
CA LEU A 200 -19.68 -5.64 15.99
C LEU A 200 -19.28 -6.83 15.12
N PHE A 201 -18.96 -7.99 15.73
CA PHE A 201 -18.67 -9.20 14.97
C PHE A 201 -19.88 -9.64 14.13
N ALA A 202 -21.10 -9.69 14.72
CA ALA A 202 -22.32 -10.03 13.99
C ALA A 202 -22.58 -9.06 12.83
N LEU A 203 -22.42 -7.76 13.07
CA LEU A 203 -22.57 -6.73 12.02
C LEU A 203 -21.56 -6.92 10.87
N HIS A 204 -20.31 -7.28 11.18
CA HIS A 204 -19.31 -7.59 10.15
C HIS A 204 -19.70 -8.82 9.31
N ASP A 205 -20.26 -9.86 9.94
CA ASP A 205 -20.69 -11.07 9.25
C ASP A 205 -21.89 -10.79 8.33
N GLU A 206 -22.81 -9.95 8.78
CA GLU A 206 -23.96 -9.54 7.98
C GLU A 206 -23.57 -8.60 6.84
N LEU A 207 -22.69 -7.63 7.10
CA LEU A 207 -22.16 -6.75 6.06
C LEU A 207 -21.40 -7.56 4.98
N ALA A 208 -20.72 -8.64 5.36
CA ALA A 208 -20.04 -9.51 4.41
C ALA A 208 -21.02 -10.18 3.42
N LYS A 209 -22.24 -10.47 3.83
CA LYS A 209 -23.27 -10.98 2.92
C LYS A 209 -23.67 -9.95 1.87
N VAL A 210 -23.74 -8.66 2.26
CA VAL A 210 -24.02 -7.54 1.34
C VAL A 210 -22.83 -7.31 0.41
N ASN A 211 -21.62 -7.32 0.97
CA ASN A 211 -20.39 -7.01 0.26
C ASN A 211 -19.85 -8.15 -0.62
N GLY A 212 -20.33 -9.38 -0.44
CA GLY A 212 -19.87 -10.55 -1.19
C GLY A 212 -19.97 -10.39 -2.70
N LYS A 213 -21.10 -9.84 -3.21
CA LYS A 213 -21.27 -9.55 -4.64
C LYS A 213 -20.31 -8.47 -5.17
N TRP A 214 -19.80 -7.64 -4.30
CA TRP A 214 -18.81 -6.60 -4.60
C TRP A 214 -17.36 -7.10 -4.49
N GLY A 215 -17.17 -8.39 -4.17
CA GLY A 215 -15.84 -8.99 -4.02
C GLY A 215 -15.09 -8.52 -2.76
N LEU A 216 -15.80 -7.96 -1.78
CA LEU A 216 -15.26 -7.55 -0.49
C LEU A 216 -15.60 -8.61 0.56
N ASN A 217 -14.58 -9.32 1.02
CA ASN A 217 -14.72 -10.43 1.96
C ASN A 217 -14.69 -9.98 3.41
N ARG A 218 -15.22 -10.79 4.30
CA ARG A 218 -15.08 -10.64 5.74
C ARG A 218 -13.60 -10.56 6.12
N GLY A 219 -13.22 -9.57 6.93
CA GLY A 219 -11.89 -9.49 7.53
C GLY A 219 -11.64 -10.62 8.52
N ASP A 220 -10.39 -11.03 8.69
CA ASP A 220 -10.02 -12.03 9.68
C ASP A 220 -10.19 -11.46 11.10
N SER A 221 -10.59 -12.31 12.05
CA SER A 221 -10.74 -11.84 13.42
C SER A 221 -9.39 -11.51 14.07
N VAL A 222 -9.38 -10.57 15.00
CA VAL A 222 -8.17 -10.20 15.77
C VAL A 222 -7.60 -11.40 16.52
N SER A 223 -8.43 -12.37 16.91
CA SER A 223 -7.99 -13.62 17.55
C SER A 223 -7.16 -14.51 16.62
N VAL A 224 -7.40 -14.44 15.31
CA VAL A 224 -6.65 -15.20 14.30
C VAL A 224 -5.38 -14.46 13.87
N THR A 225 -5.48 -13.14 13.68
CA THR A 225 -4.37 -12.32 13.14
C THR A 225 -3.42 -11.82 14.22
N GLY A 226 -3.82 -11.83 15.49
CA GLY A 226 -3.07 -11.24 16.60
C GLY A 226 -2.87 -9.71 16.48
N THR A 227 -3.46 -9.09 15.46
CA THR A 227 -3.30 -7.64 15.20
C THR A 227 -3.99 -6.83 16.28
N LYS A 228 -3.25 -5.93 16.93
CA LYS A 228 -3.83 -4.96 17.86
C LYS A 228 -4.38 -3.78 17.08
N HIS A 229 -5.53 -3.28 17.52
CA HIS A 229 -6.05 -2.00 17.01
C HIS A 229 -5.03 -0.90 17.32
N ARG A 230 -4.56 -0.21 16.27
CA ARG A 230 -3.65 0.93 16.39
C ARG A 230 -4.42 2.20 15.99
N THR A 231 -4.17 3.27 16.70
CA THR A 231 -4.64 4.58 16.26
C THR A 231 -3.95 4.96 14.94
N THR A 232 -4.56 5.84 14.16
CA THR A 232 -3.96 6.34 12.92
C THR A 232 -2.56 6.92 13.16
N GLU A 233 -2.37 7.56 14.30
CA GLU A 233 -1.07 8.15 14.67
C GLU A 233 -0.04 7.08 15.02
N GLU A 234 -0.40 6.06 15.79
CA GLU A 234 0.48 4.91 16.08
C GLU A 234 0.86 4.17 14.80
N TYR A 235 -0.08 4.00 13.88
CA TYR A 235 0.18 3.39 12.59
C TYR A 235 1.16 4.23 11.75
N ARG A 236 0.94 5.56 11.66
CA ARG A 236 1.86 6.49 10.96
C ARG A 236 3.26 6.47 11.55
N ARG A 237 3.37 6.48 12.89
CA ARG A 237 4.67 6.40 13.58
C ARG A 237 5.39 5.07 13.31
N ALA A 238 4.65 3.96 13.31
CA ALA A 238 5.22 2.64 13.00
C ALA A 238 5.71 2.60 11.55
N LEU A 239 4.90 3.07 10.60
CA LEU A 239 5.24 3.15 9.18
C LEU A 239 6.46 4.06 8.92
N SER A 240 6.53 5.21 9.58
CA SER A 240 7.68 6.12 9.50
C SER A 240 8.99 5.45 9.96
N ARG A 241 8.94 4.69 11.07
CA ARG A 241 10.12 3.92 11.54
C ARG A 241 10.54 2.84 10.54
N GLU A 242 9.58 2.15 9.96
CA GLU A 242 9.84 1.12 8.95
C GLU A 242 10.45 1.73 7.68
N CYS A 243 9.91 2.84 7.19
CA CYS A 243 10.49 3.59 6.07
C CYS A 243 11.95 3.99 6.34
N THR A 244 12.23 4.57 7.52
CA THR A 244 13.60 4.96 7.89
C THR A 244 14.54 3.75 7.95
N ALA A 245 14.07 2.60 8.46
CA ALA A 245 14.88 1.37 8.49
C ALA A 245 15.18 0.86 7.07
N LEU A 246 14.17 0.85 6.18
CA LEU A 246 14.33 0.45 4.78
C LEU A 246 15.25 1.41 4.01
N GLU A 247 15.16 2.72 4.22
CA GLU A 247 16.06 3.70 3.62
C GLU A 247 17.50 3.46 4.01
N LYS A 248 17.76 3.14 5.29
CA LYS A 248 19.09 2.77 5.78
C LYS A 248 19.61 1.49 5.12
N GLN A 249 18.75 0.47 4.99
CA GLN A 249 19.10 -0.79 4.32
C GLN A 249 19.44 -0.56 2.84
N ILE A 250 18.62 0.19 2.12
CA ILE A 250 18.89 0.57 0.72
C ILE A 250 20.22 1.31 0.60
N GLY A 251 20.55 2.19 1.54
CA GLY A 251 21.84 2.88 1.58
C GLY A 251 23.02 1.90 1.69
N ASN A 252 22.94 0.94 2.60
CA ASN A 252 23.95 -0.11 2.79
C ASN A 252 24.11 -1.00 1.55
N ASP A 253 22.98 -1.44 0.98
CA ASP A 253 22.97 -2.31 -0.21
C ASP A 253 23.58 -1.59 -1.44
N ARG A 254 23.32 -0.31 -1.60
CA ARG A 254 23.94 0.52 -2.66
C ARG A 254 25.45 0.63 -2.49
N GLU A 255 25.93 0.75 -1.24
CA GLU A 255 27.37 0.79 -0.97
C GLU A 255 28.03 -0.56 -1.27
N LEU A 256 27.42 -1.65 -0.84
CA LEU A 256 27.88 -3.01 -1.14
C LEU A 256 27.93 -3.27 -2.66
N LEU A 257 26.91 -2.84 -3.40
CA LEU A 257 26.90 -2.95 -4.87
C LEU A 257 28.05 -2.15 -5.51
N ARG A 258 28.38 -0.96 -5.00
CA ARG A 258 29.54 -0.19 -5.50
C ARG A 258 30.87 -0.93 -5.27
N GLN A 259 31.04 -1.54 -4.09
CA GLN A 259 32.22 -2.34 -3.77
C GLN A 259 32.34 -3.56 -4.70
N LEU A 260 31.26 -4.32 -4.85
CA LEU A 260 31.23 -5.49 -5.75
C LEU A 260 31.54 -5.10 -7.21
N HIS A 261 31.01 -4.00 -7.73
CA HIS A 261 31.34 -3.53 -9.07
C HIS A 261 32.83 -3.17 -9.21
N SER A 262 33.44 -2.60 -8.17
CA SER A 262 34.88 -2.31 -8.15
C SER A 262 35.71 -3.60 -8.21
N ASP A 263 35.34 -4.59 -7.38
CA ASP A 263 36.03 -5.88 -7.31
C ASP A 263 35.89 -6.67 -8.62
N ILE A 264 34.71 -6.65 -9.24
CA ILE A 264 34.50 -7.27 -10.56
C ILE A 264 35.42 -6.64 -11.60
N ARG A 265 35.50 -5.30 -11.68
CA ARG A 265 36.43 -4.63 -12.63
C ARG A 265 37.89 -5.00 -12.38
N LEU A 266 38.29 -5.16 -11.12
CA LEU A 266 39.66 -5.58 -10.78
C LEU A 266 39.91 -7.03 -11.20
N ALA A 267 38.95 -7.91 -10.95
CA ALA A 267 39.03 -9.31 -11.37
C ALA A 267 39.08 -9.45 -12.90
N GLU A 268 38.26 -8.70 -13.63
CA GLU A 268 38.28 -8.65 -15.10
C GLU A 268 39.64 -8.21 -15.65
N LYS A 269 40.23 -7.17 -15.05
CA LYS A 269 41.60 -6.74 -15.43
C LYS A 269 42.63 -7.84 -15.19
N ARG A 270 42.56 -8.55 -14.06
CA ARG A 270 43.45 -9.66 -13.74
C ARG A 270 43.31 -10.80 -14.73
N VAL A 271 42.06 -11.20 -15.02
CA VAL A 271 41.76 -12.24 -16.02
C VAL A 271 42.30 -11.87 -17.38
N LYS A 272 42.08 -10.64 -17.85
CA LYS A 272 42.65 -10.16 -19.12
C LYS A 272 44.19 -10.18 -19.13
N GLY A 273 44.81 -9.79 -18.04
CA GLY A 273 46.28 -9.84 -17.91
C GLY A 273 46.81 -11.27 -17.98
N LEU A 274 46.16 -12.19 -17.24
CA LEU A 274 46.55 -13.61 -17.26
C LEU A 274 46.34 -14.26 -18.64
N SER A 275 45.22 -13.92 -19.33
CA SER A 275 44.97 -14.42 -20.70
C SER A 275 46.05 -13.97 -21.67
N THR A 276 46.49 -12.68 -21.56
CA THR A 276 47.57 -12.18 -22.39
C THR A 276 48.91 -12.88 -22.07
N MET A 277 49.22 -13.12 -20.79
CA MET A 277 50.43 -13.89 -20.39
C MET A 277 50.41 -15.31 -20.92
N ILE A 278 49.27 -15.98 -20.85
CA ILE A 278 49.11 -17.37 -21.38
C ILE A 278 49.33 -17.37 -22.89
N ALA A 279 48.70 -16.45 -23.63
CA ALA A 279 48.87 -16.34 -25.07
C ALA A 279 50.37 -16.10 -25.46
N ASN A 280 51.04 -15.23 -24.74
CA ASN A 280 52.46 -14.96 -24.99
C ASN A 280 53.34 -16.19 -24.67
N GLN A 281 53.03 -16.95 -23.63
CA GLN A 281 53.78 -18.21 -23.31
C GLN A 281 53.50 -19.30 -24.35
N GLU A 282 52.27 -19.46 -24.80
CA GLU A 282 51.91 -20.39 -25.87
C GLU A 282 52.63 -20.07 -27.17
N GLN A 283 52.68 -18.79 -27.55
CA GLN A 283 53.46 -18.34 -28.73
C GLN A 283 54.93 -18.67 -28.58
N LYS A 284 55.54 -18.37 -27.43
CA LYS A 284 56.93 -18.64 -27.16
C LYS A 284 57.23 -20.14 -27.19
N LYS A 285 56.31 -20.97 -26.69
CA LYS A 285 56.39 -22.44 -26.77
C LYS A 285 56.45 -22.92 -28.22
N LEU A 286 55.53 -22.42 -29.07
CA LEU A 286 55.50 -22.74 -30.50
C LEU A 286 56.82 -22.39 -31.21
N GLU A 287 57.36 -21.18 -30.91
CA GLU A 287 58.65 -20.71 -31.46
C GLU A 287 59.81 -21.65 -31.06
N LEU A 288 59.86 -22.09 -29.79
CA LEU A 288 60.88 -23.01 -29.29
C LEU A 288 60.72 -24.43 -29.91
N GLU A 289 59.50 -24.92 -30.07
CA GLU A 289 59.22 -26.18 -30.74
C GLU A 289 59.65 -26.18 -32.20
N GLU A 290 59.47 -25.07 -32.90
CA GLU A 290 59.91 -24.92 -34.29
C GLU A 290 61.45 -24.82 -34.39
N GLU A 291 62.09 -24.12 -33.45
CA GLU A 291 63.54 -24.08 -33.37
C GLU A 291 64.14 -25.45 -33.10
N ILE A 292 63.56 -26.26 -32.18
CA ILE A 292 63.97 -27.65 -31.92
C ILE A 292 63.84 -28.49 -33.18
N ARG A 293 62.73 -28.39 -33.93
CA ARG A 293 62.55 -29.13 -35.17
C ARG A 293 63.60 -28.76 -36.21
N THR A 294 63.94 -27.48 -36.34
CA THR A 294 64.97 -27.04 -37.27
C THR A 294 66.34 -27.57 -36.92
N VAL A 295 66.76 -27.44 -35.64
CA VAL A 295 68.05 -27.93 -35.14
C VAL A 295 68.15 -29.46 -35.24
N ALA A 296 67.04 -30.20 -34.92
CA ALA A 296 66.98 -31.67 -35.08
C ALA A 296 67.12 -32.11 -36.56
N THR A 297 66.57 -31.31 -37.49
CA THR A 297 66.66 -31.55 -38.93
C THR A 297 68.09 -31.34 -39.41
N ASP A 298 68.77 -30.28 -38.96
CA ASP A 298 70.13 -29.96 -39.29
C ASP A 298 71.09 -31.03 -38.75
N LEU A 299 70.87 -31.53 -37.54
CA LEU A 299 71.59 -32.67 -36.96
C LEU A 299 71.47 -33.94 -37.83
N ARG A 300 70.20 -34.23 -38.31
CA ARG A 300 69.92 -35.38 -39.13
C ARG A 300 70.53 -35.33 -40.50
N THR A 301 70.64 -34.10 -41.06
CA THR A 301 71.16 -33.89 -42.40
C THR A 301 72.71 -33.65 -42.42
N GLY A 302 73.38 -33.72 -41.25
CA GLY A 302 74.80 -33.49 -41.12
C GLY A 302 75.25 -32.04 -41.42
N LYS A 303 74.36 -31.09 -41.30
CA LYS A 303 74.65 -29.66 -41.45
C LYS A 303 75.06 -29.07 -40.09
N GLY A 304 76.33 -28.99 -39.84
CA GLY A 304 76.90 -28.39 -38.60
C GLY A 304 77.59 -29.43 -37.67
N ASP A 305 78.20 -28.90 -36.57
CA ASP A 305 78.84 -29.76 -35.57
C ASP A 305 77.78 -30.51 -34.74
N SER A 306 77.83 -31.82 -34.80
CA SER A 306 76.90 -32.70 -34.12
C SER A 306 76.79 -32.51 -32.61
N GLU A 307 77.94 -32.23 -31.94
CA GLU A 307 77.99 -32.01 -30.50
C GLU A 307 77.37 -30.67 -30.07
N GLU A 308 77.58 -29.66 -30.86
CA GLU A 308 77.06 -28.33 -30.62
C GLU A 308 75.51 -28.30 -30.84
N LEU A 309 75.01 -28.96 -31.87
CA LEU A 309 73.57 -29.13 -32.14
C LEU A 309 72.85 -29.93 -31.03
N GLN A 310 73.46 -30.99 -30.51
CA GLN A 310 72.90 -31.73 -29.37
C GLN A 310 72.81 -30.88 -28.10
N LYS A 311 73.88 -30.06 -27.80
CA LYS A 311 73.83 -29.13 -26.66
C LYS A 311 72.74 -28.07 -26.82
N ARG A 312 72.52 -27.62 -28.02
CA ARG A 312 71.45 -26.63 -28.34
C ARG A 312 70.06 -27.20 -28.18
N ILE A 313 69.80 -28.43 -28.61
CA ILE A 313 68.54 -29.17 -28.37
C ILE A 313 68.28 -29.30 -26.88
N ALA A 314 69.29 -29.78 -26.09
CA ALA A 314 69.08 -29.94 -24.66
C ALA A 314 68.78 -28.63 -23.94
N LYS A 315 69.35 -27.49 -24.39
CA LYS A 315 69.04 -26.16 -23.85
C LYS A 315 67.60 -25.69 -24.20
N LEU A 316 67.17 -25.99 -25.41
CA LEU A 316 65.81 -25.64 -25.87
C LEU A 316 64.75 -26.48 -25.16
N ASP A 317 65.00 -27.78 -25.00
CA ASP A 317 64.12 -28.67 -24.21
C ASP A 317 63.98 -28.24 -22.76
N TYR A 318 65.07 -27.75 -22.14
CA TYR A 318 65.05 -27.17 -20.82
C TYR A 318 64.17 -25.91 -20.76
N CYS A 319 64.29 -25.04 -21.75
CA CYS A 319 63.43 -23.85 -21.85
C CYS A 319 61.95 -24.22 -22.05
N LEU A 320 61.64 -25.25 -22.80
CA LEU A 320 60.27 -25.74 -23.04
C LEU A 320 59.64 -26.30 -21.78
N LEU A 321 60.38 -26.99 -20.92
CA LEU A 321 59.93 -27.48 -19.62
C LEU A 321 59.49 -26.36 -18.70
N TYR A 322 60.15 -25.20 -18.73
CA TYR A 322 59.79 -24.03 -17.92
C TYR A 322 58.60 -23.20 -18.48
N THR A 323 58.27 -23.40 -19.78
CA THR A 323 57.11 -22.72 -20.41
C THR A 323 55.83 -23.57 -20.35
N SER A 324 55.91 -24.82 -19.92
CA SER A 324 54.73 -25.70 -19.71
C SER A 324 54.15 -25.46 -18.33
N PRO A 325 52.79 -25.29 -18.21
CA PRO A 325 52.15 -25.15 -16.90
C PRO A 325 52.41 -26.34 -16.01
N SER A 326 52.77 -26.09 -14.75
CA SER A 326 53.00 -27.14 -13.75
C SER A 326 51.75 -28.04 -13.60
N PRO A 327 51.94 -29.37 -13.46
CA PRO A 327 50.82 -30.28 -13.17
C PRO A 327 50.08 -29.98 -11.87
N ARG A 328 50.57 -29.03 -11.05
CA ARG A 328 49.92 -28.56 -9.80
C ARG A 328 48.96 -27.44 -9.99
N ASP A 329 48.87 -26.88 -11.20
CA ASP A 329 47.99 -25.72 -11.52
C ASP A 329 46.76 -26.18 -12.31
N ARG A 330 46.44 -27.48 -12.28
CA ARG A 330 45.18 -28.05 -12.83
C ARG A 330 44.15 -28.34 -11.74
#